data_80db0ee85f4b6dd1e556f1c5655532d1
#
_entry.id   80db0ee85f4b6dd1e556f1c5655532d1
#
_cell.length_a   1.000
_cell.length_b   1.000
_cell.length_c   1.000
_cell.angle_alpha   90.00
_cell.angle_beta   90.00
_cell.angle_gamma   90.00
#
_symmetry.space_group_name_H-M   'P 1'
#
loop_
_entity.id
_entity.type
_entity.pdbx_description
1 polymer ?
#
loop_
_entity_poly.entity_id
_entity_poly.type
_entity_poly.pdbx_seq_one_letter_code
_entity_poly.pdbx_strand_id
1 'polypeptide(L)'
;IPTNVTAENVPGGTNIYRVRYDGTQMQMIENVSETTGLGLGVHVTVNPKDAQSYFVTDGQKDIAACFDRTTSKVKAALRFDWTPNVPQLREAWIKGGTLTIKKIYPDEKTGLYNLRGTKGNKIDWEMVPMGELFVEEGSLPGEAPLTLTGADGTIWHPEGRWAATVVRLCGGICILDPEKNFEPAAFLQFNKDSQDQYKVEQIDKDTWQVVFDKIHSPGHEIGFSPDGKFLVMMNNLRENNCSIFSCSDPDPTKWRKVAHVEDPLWRGKYPNPFHMVFSMDSSKLYLSILHPSPAYSGIMVIDTKTWTIKKEIQGIGPDLQTPAITYDGKYVLTPFSGFQRQSSGISVIDTSTDTLVGILPSNGGHHDCVIIPTKLEHMKHTRSCTL
;
A
#
# COMPACT_ATOMS: atom_id res chain seq x y z
N ILE A 1 -20.60 -8.88 -7.82
CA ILE A 1 -19.52 -8.33 -8.69
C ILE A 1 -19.74 -8.96 -10.05
N PRO A 2 -19.94 -8.19 -11.14
CA PRO A 2 -20.04 -8.79 -12.47
C PRO A 2 -18.71 -9.50 -12.78
N THR A 3 -18.76 -10.80 -12.92
CA THR A 3 -17.62 -11.69 -13.17
C THR A 3 -17.02 -11.53 -14.57
N ASN A 4 -17.46 -10.55 -15.35
CA ASN A 4 -17.08 -10.36 -16.77
C ASN A 4 -16.42 -9.02 -17.08
N VAL A 5 -15.87 -8.32 -16.09
CA VAL A 5 -15.03 -7.16 -16.36
C VAL A 5 -13.63 -7.67 -16.67
N THR A 6 -13.37 -7.96 -17.93
CA THR A 6 -11.99 -8.20 -18.40
C THR A 6 -11.29 -6.85 -18.52
N ALA A 7 -9.98 -6.82 -18.26
CA ALA A 7 -9.16 -5.62 -18.39
C ALA A 7 -9.26 -4.93 -19.78
N GLU A 8 -9.72 -5.66 -20.78
CA GLU A 8 -9.95 -5.18 -22.16
C GLU A 8 -11.17 -4.26 -22.29
N ASN A 9 -12.12 -4.31 -21.36
CA ASN A 9 -13.37 -3.55 -21.44
C ASN A 9 -13.38 -2.28 -20.56
N VAL A 10 -12.32 -2.01 -19.84
CA VAL A 10 -12.17 -0.81 -19.02
C VAL A 10 -11.07 0.06 -19.60
N PRO A 11 -11.37 1.14 -20.33
CA PRO A 11 -10.34 2.03 -20.81
C PRO A 11 -9.58 2.60 -19.62
N GLY A 12 -8.44 2.04 -19.31
CA GLY A 12 -7.43 2.67 -18.47
C GLY A 12 -7.48 2.41 -16.97
N GLY A 13 -8.02 1.27 -16.45
CA GLY A 13 -7.71 0.97 -15.07
C GLY A 13 -8.79 0.30 -14.22
N THR A 14 -8.52 0.14 -12.94
CA THR A 14 -9.41 -0.42 -11.93
C THR A 14 -10.45 0.61 -11.51
N ASN A 15 -11.72 0.24 -11.53
CA ASN A 15 -12.80 1.11 -11.09
C ASN A 15 -13.08 0.98 -9.60
N ILE A 16 -13.37 2.11 -8.96
CA ILE A 16 -13.82 2.17 -7.58
C ILE A 16 -15.33 2.30 -7.56
N TYR A 17 -15.98 1.38 -6.87
CA TYR A 17 -17.42 1.36 -6.71
C TYR A 17 -17.84 1.61 -5.27
N ARG A 18 -18.79 2.52 -5.08
CA ARG A 18 -19.51 2.63 -3.81
C ARG A 18 -20.67 1.65 -3.81
N VAL A 19 -20.69 0.78 -2.82
CA VAL A 19 -21.75 -0.22 -2.66
C VAL A 19 -22.45 -0.05 -1.33
N ARG A 20 -23.72 -0.43 -1.28
CA ARG A 20 -24.48 -0.62 -0.04
C ARG A 20 -24.57 -2.10 0.25
N TYR A 21 -24.33 -2.46 1.49
CA TYR A 21 -24.53 -3.81 1.99
C TYR A 21 -25.48 -3.77 3.17
N ASP A 22 -26.55 -4.56 3.12
CA ASP A 22 -27.60 -4.62 4.15
C ASP A 22 -27.50 -5.83 5.08
N GLY A 23 -26.39 -6.59 4.98
CA GLY A 23 -26.17 -7.84 5.70
C GLY A 23 -26.46 -9.09 4.86
N THR A 24 -27.12 -8.94 3.73
CA THR A 24 -27.51 -10.06 2.85
C THR A 24 -27.23 -9.82 1.38
N GLN A 25 -27.39 -8.58 0.93
CA GLN A 25 -27.24 -8.21 -0.47
C GLN A 25 -26.32 -6.99 -0.64
N MET A 26 -25.52 -7.00 -1.70
CA MET A 26 -24.76 -5.84 -2.15
C MET A 26 -25.50 -5.15 -3.29
N GLN A 27 -25.66 -3.84 -3.17
CA GLN A 27 -26.18 -2.98 -4.21
C GLN A 27 -25.12 -1.95 -4.61
N MET A 28 -24.78 -1.91 -5.89
CA MET A 28 -23.92 -0.85 -6.43
C MET A 28 -24.70 0.48 -6.40
N ILE A 29 -24.10 1.49 -5.79
CA ILE A 29 -24.66 2.84 -5.69
C ILE A 29 -24.08 3.74 -6.77
N GLU A 30 -22.76 3.68 -6.97
CA GLU A 30 -22.05 4.61 -7.82
C GLU A 30 -20.72 4.02 -8.31
N ASN A 31 -20.32 4.36 -9.53
CA ASN A 31 -18.97 4.20 -10.02
C ASN A 31 -18.19 5.51 -9.76
N VAL A 32 -17.42 5.54 -8.68
CA VAL A 32 -16.68 6.73 -8.24
C VAL A 32 -15.58 7.09 -9.26
N SER A 33 -14.97 6.11 -9.89
CA SER A 33 -13.96 6.36 -10.93
C SER A 33 -14.54 7.07 -12.14
N GLU A 34 -15.77 6.74 -12.54
CA GLU A 34 -16.44 7.41 -13.66
C GLU A 34 -16.75 8.87 -13.34
N THR A 35 -17.26 9.14 -12.14
CA THR A 35 -17.67 10.49 -11.73
C THR A 35 -16.50 11.41 -11.43
N THR A 36 -15.39 10.89 -10.91
CA THR A 36 -14.22 11.68 -10.50
C THR A 36 -13.07 11.65 -11.50
N GLY A 37 -13.03 10.64 -12.37
CA GLY A 37 -11.95 10.43 -13.33
C GLY A 37 -10.70 9.75 -12.76
N LEU A 38 -10.78 9.17 -11.55
CA LEU A 38 -9.75 8.25 -11.06
C LEU A 38 -9.64 7.06 -12.03
N GLY A 39 -8.42 6.70 -12.41
CA GLY A 39 -8.16 5.65 -13.39
C GLY A 39 -7.84 4.31 -12.73
N LEU A 40 -6.69 4.22 -12.10
CA LEU A 40 -6.21 3.03 -11.41
C LEU A 40 -6.24 3.26 -9.91
N GLY A 41 -7.38 2.97 -9.27
CA GLY A 41 -7.45 2.90 -7.82
C GLY A 41 -6.67 1.69 -7.34
N VAL A 42 -5.56 1.93 -6.63
CA VAL A 42 -4.70 0.84 -6.13
C VAL A 42 -5.16 0.39 -4.76
N HIS A 43 -5.33 1.35 -3.86
CA HIS A 43 -5.70 1.08 -2.47
C HIS A 43 -6.82 2.00 -1.99
N VAL A 44 -7.70 1.45 -1.16
CA VAL A 44 -8.79 2.19 -0.51
C VAL A 44 -8.77 1.92 0.98
N THR A 45 -8.74 2.95 1.79
CA THR A 45 -8.74 2.83 3.25
C THR A 45 -9.70 3.82 3.89
N VAL A 46 -10.46 3.35 4.88
CA VAL A 46 -11.47 4.15 5.59
C VAL A 46 -10.86 4.73 6.87
N ASN A 47 -11.18 6.00 7.17
CA ASN A 47 -10.76 6.62 8.42
C ASN A 47 -11.35 5.84 9.62
N PRO A 48 -10.52 5.26 10.49
CA PRO A 48 -11.00 4.43 11.60
C PRO A 48 -11.66 5.24 12.71
N LYS A 49 -11.41 6.55 12.79
CA LYS A 49 -11.94 7.42 13.84
C LYS A 49 -13.42 7.74 13.65
N ASP A 50 -13.81 8.08 12.43
CA ASP A 50 -15.15 8.58 12.13
C ASP A 50 -15.89 7.76 11.06
N ALA A 51 -15.17 6.93 10.32
CA ALA A 51 -15.69 6.19 9.17
C ALA A 51 -16.42 7.07 8.13
N GLN A 52 -16.19 8.38 8.14
CA GLN A 52 -16.84 9.33 7.22
C GLN A 52 -15.97 9.66 6.00
N SER A 53 -14.71 9.33 6.08
CA SER A 53 -13.76 9.60 5.01
C SER A 53 -13.08 8.30 4.57
N TYR A 54 -12.80 8.20 3.28
CA TYR A 54 -11.91 7.17 2.77
C TYR A 54 -10.84 7.79 1.88
N PHE A 55 -9.71 7.17 1.84
CA PHE A 55 -8.54 7.62 1.11
C PHE A 55 -8.25 6.64 -0.02
N VAL A 56 -7.92 7.17 -1.19
CA VAL A 56 -7.66 6.38 -2.40
C VAL A 56 -6.39 6.88 -3.05
N THR A 57 -5.60 5.96 -3.56
CA THR A 57 -4.46 6.28 -4.42
C THR A 57 -4.74 5.86 -5.87
N ASP A 58 -4.25 6.67 -6.81
CA ASP A 58 -4.21 6.35 -8.25
C ASP A 58 -2.74 6.30 -8.68
N GLY A 59 -2.24 5.08 -8.84
CA GLY A 59 -0.84 4.85 -9.13
C GLY A 59 -0.39 5.24 -10.53
N GLN A 60 -1.32 5.43 -11.49
CA GLN A 60 -1.00 5.89 -12.84
C GLN A 60 -0.94 7.40 -12.95
N LYS A 61 -1.70 8.10 -12.10
CA LYS A 61 -1.76 9.56 -12.08
C LYS A 61 -0.97 10.18 -10.94
N ASP A 62 -0.39 9.35 -10.11
CA ASP A 62 0.37 9.78 -8.94
C ASP A 62 -0.47 10.65 -7.98
N ILE A 63 -1.73 10.25 -7.81
CA ILE A 63 -2.70 10.98 -7.00
C ILE A 63 -3.01 10.23 -5.72
N ALA A 64 -3.15 10.97 -4.63
CA ALA A 64 -3.80 10.53 -3.42
C ALA A 64 -5.00 11.44 -3.13
N ALA A 65 -6.19 10.89 -2.95
CA ALA A 65 -7.40 11.65 -2.76
C ALA A 65 -8.22 11.14 -1.58
N CYS A 66 -8.74 12.08 -0.79
CA CYS A 66 -9.68 11.81 0.29
C CYS A 66 -11.11 12.11 -0.18
N PHE A 67 -12.01 11.21 0.13
CA PHE A 67 -13.41 11.27 -0.24
C PHE A 67 -14.32 11.30 0.98
N ASP A 68 -15.45 11.97 0.85
CA ASP A 68 -16.58 11.78 1.74
C ASP A 68 -17.30 10.46 1.43
N ARG A 69 -17.44 9.59 2.43
CA ARG A 69 -18.01 8.25 2.24
C ARG A 69 -19.48 8.26 1.83
N THR A 70 -20.24 9.25 2.28
CA THR A 70 -21.68 9.31 2.03
C THR A 70 -21.98 9.83 0.63
N THR A 71 -21.24 10.85 0.21
CA THR A 71 -21.49 11.56 -1.05
C THR A 71 -20.55 11.20 -2.17
N SER A 72 -19.47 10.46 -1.90
CA SER A 72 -18.34 10.19 -2.82
C SER A 72 -17.69 11.46 -3.38
N LYS A 73 -17.92 12.61 -2.77
CA LYS A 73 -17.25 13.85 -3.18
C LYS A 73 -15.82 13.87 -2.71
N VAL A 74 -14.92 14.31 -3.55
CA VAL A 74 -13.53 14.56 -3.18
C VAL A 74 -13.49 15.72 -2.18
N LYS A 75 -12.84 15.51 -1.05
CA LYS A 75 -12.58 16.53 -0.01
C LYS A 75 -11.24 17.20 -0.22
N ALA A 76 -10.24 16.42 -0.61
CA ALA A 76 -8.90 16.88 -0.89
C ALA A 76 -8.22 15.92 -1.86
N ALA A 77 -7.32 16.45 -2.67
CA ALA A 77 -6.49 15.63 -3.55
C ALA A 77 -5.09 16.24 -3.69
N LEU A 78 -4.10 15.36 -3.75
CA LEU A 78 -2.70 15.70 -3.96
C LEU A 78 -2.16 14.94 -5.15
N ARG A 79 -1.22 15.55 -5.86
CA ARG A 79 -0.41 14.90 -6.88
C ARG A 79 1.05 14.88 -6.47
N PHE A 80 1.68 13.73 -6.66
CA PHE A 80 3.09 13.50 -6.39
C PHE A 80 3.87 13.57 -7.70
N ASP A 81 4.39 14.76 -8.02
CA ASP A 81 5.11 15.02 -9.26
C ASP A 81 6.59 14.64 -9.10
N TRP A 82 6.89 13.44 -9.50
CA TRP A 82 8.25 13.02 -9.76
C TRP A 82 8.30 12.23 -11.08
N THR A 83 8.77 12.90 -12.16
CA THR A 83 8.79 12.33 -13.51
C THR A 83 10.21 12.27 -14.05
N PRO A 84 11.04 11.36 -13.56
CA PRO A 84 12.25 11.10 -14.29
C PRO A 84 11.93 10.30 -15.56
N ASN A 85 12.57 10.60 -16.68
CA ASN A 85 12.72 9.61 -17.75
C ASN A 85 13.61 8.45 -17.24
N VAL A 86 13.73 7.37 -17.99
CA VAL A 86 14.52 6.20 -17.57
C VAL A 86 15.97 6.54 -17.20
N PRO A 87 16.72 7.34 -17.99
CA PRO A 87 18.05 7.81 -17.59
C PRO A 87 18.05 8.62 -16.30
N GLN A 88 17.10 9.53 -16.12
CA GLN A 88 16.96 10.32 -14.90
C GLN A 88 16.59 9.47 -13.69
N LEU A 89 15.75 8.45 -13.88
CA LEU A 89 15.43 7.50 -12.83
C LEU A 89 16.67 6.72 -12.37
N ARG A 90 17.46 6.22 -13.32
CA ARG A 90 18.74 5.55 -13.01
C ARG A 90 19.69 6.49 -12.23
N GLU A 91 19.77 7.74 -12.65
CA GLU A 91 20.57 8.75 -11.95
C GLU A 91 20.04 9.01 -10.54
N ALA A 92 18.73 9.16 -10.37
CA ALA A 92 18.10 9.37 -9.07
C ALA A 92 18.30 8.19 -8.09
N TRP A 93 18.42 6.98 -8.61
CA TRP A 93 18.75 5.79 -7.80
C TRP A 93 20.18 5.83 -7.24
N ILE A 94 21.04 6.60 -7.84
CA ILE A 94 22.43 6.76 -7.43
C ILE A 94 22.63 8.03 -6.59
N LYS A 95 21.97 9.13 -6.98
CA LYS A 95 22.22 10.47 -6.44
C LYS A 95 21.02 11.08 -5.70
N GLY A 96 19.86 10.43 -5.75
CA GLY A 96 18.62 11.02 -5.26
C GLY A 96 17.95 11.96 -6.26
N GLY A 97 16.91 12.66 -5.79
CA GLY A 97 16.08 13.52 -6.63
C GLY A 97 15.18 14.44 -5.83
N THR A 98 14.23 15.05 -6.52
CA THR A 98 13.24 15.95 -5.91
C THR A 98 11.84 15.50 -6.26
N LEU A 99 11.06 15.19 -5.24
CA LEU A 99 9.62 14.97 -5.33
C LEU A 99 8.90 16.29 -5.11
N THR A 100 8.01 16.67 -6.01
CA THR A 100 7.10 17.81 -5.83
C THR A 100 5.70 17.33 -5.53
N ILE A 101 5.08 17.83 -4.48
CA ILE A 101 3.73 17.50 -4.05
C ILE A 101 2.86 18.72 -4.25
N LYS A 102 1.75 18.58 -4.98
CA LYS A 102 0.86 19.70 -5.31
C LYS A 102 -0.57 19.41 -4.91
N LYS A 103 -1.26 20.41 -4.36
CA LYS A 103 -2.71 20.37 -4.22
C LYS A 103 -3.40 20.36 -5.58
N ILE A 104 -4.44 19.55 -5.68
CA ILE A 104 -5.39 19.58 -6.79
C ILE A 104 -6.63 20.28 -6.29
N TYR A 105 -7.15 21.22 -7.07
CA TYR A 105 -8.34 21.97 -6.74
C TYR A 105 -9.55 21.53 -7.56
N PRO A 106 -10.76 21.71 -7.05
CA PRO A 106 -11.97 21.56 -7.85
C PRO A 106 -12.02 22.62 -8.96
N ASP A 107 -12.73 22.34 -10.01
CA ASP A 107 -13.05 23.30 -11.04
C ASP A 107 -13.81 24.50 -10.44
N GLU A 108 -13.39 25.74 -10.74
CA GLU A 108 -13.94 26.94 -10.14
C GLU A 108 -15.42 27.18 -10.45
N LYS A 109 -15.91 26.67 -11.60
CA LYS A 109 -17.30 26.87 -12.03
C LYS A 109 -18.25 25.85 -11.45
N THR A 110 -17.79 24.59 -11.40
CA THR A 110 -18.63 23.47 -11.00
C THR A 110 -18.44 23.07 -9.54
N GLY A 111 -17.34 23.46 -8.91
CA GLY A 111 -16.94 23.02 -7.57
C GLY A 111 -16.58 21.52 -7.49
N LEU A 112 -16.43 20.85 -8.64
CA LEU A 112 -16.16 19.41 -8.72
C LEU A 112 -14.69 19.18 -9.07
N TYR A 113 -14.11 18.17 -8.44
CA TYR A 113 -12.79 17.68 -8.80
C TYR A 113 -12.86 16.85 -10.08
N ASN A 114 -12.11 17.26 -11.10
CA ASN A 114 -11.90 16.48 -12.32
C ASN A 114 -10.50 15.88 -12.30
N LEU A 115 -10.36 14.70 -11.70
CA LEU A 115 -9.09 14.00 -11.62
C LEU A 115 -8.67 13.37 -12.96
N ARG A 116 -9.59 13.27 -13.93
CA ARG A 116 -9.32 12.72 -15.28
C ARG A 116 -8.32 13.56 -16.05
N GLY A 117 -8.44 14.89 -15.98
CA GLY A 117 -7.54 15.84 -16.64
C GLY A 117 -6.19 16.03 -15.95
N THR A 118 -6.02 15.43 -14.78
CA THR A 118 -4.77 15.51 -14.02
C THR A 118 -3.77 14.59 -14.70
N LYS A 119 -2.78 15.16 -15.36
CA LYS A 119 -1.68 14.38 -15.92
C LYS A 119 -0.88 13.82 -14.77
N GLY A 120 -0.91 12.51 -14.61
CA GLY A 120 0.10 11.81 -13.86
C GLY A 120 1.42 11.86 -14.62
N ASN A 121 2.44 11.52 -13.93
CA ASN A 121 3.75 11.35 -14.51
C ASN A 121 3.72 10.09 -15.38
N LYS A 122 3.29 10.23 -16.62
CA LYS A 122 3.63 9.20 -17.60
C LYS A 122 5.13 9.26 -17.79
N ILE A 123 5.81 8.39 -17.08
CA ILE A 123 7.04 7.87 -17.64
C ILE A 123 6.57 7.15 -18.90
N ASP A 124 6.99 7.59 -20.09
CA ASP A 124 6.84 6.79 -21.29
C ASP A 124 7.74 5.55 -21.11
N TRP A 125 7.17 4.60 -20.40
CA TRP A 125 7.75 3.30 -20.23
C TRP A 125 7.56 2.56 -21.58
N GLU A 126 8.47 2.70 -22.48
CA GLU A 126 8.87 1.55 -23.26
C GLU A 126 9.22 0.50 -22.20
N MET A 127 8.65 -0.68 -22.31
CA MET A 127 8.82 -1.77 -21.34
C MET A 127 10.30 -1.91 -20.99
N VAL A 128 10.73 -1.27 -19.92
CA VAL A 128 12.09 -1.37 -19.45
C VAL A 128 12.10 -2.58 -18.53
N PRO A 129 12.86 -3.63 -18.86
CA PRO A 129 13.01 -4.76 -17.97
C PRO A 129 13.45 -4.27 -16.62
N MET A 130 12.75 -4.68 -15.55
CA MET A 130 13.09 -4.27 -14.17
C MET A 130 14.56 -4.52 -13.85
N GLY A 131 15.16 -5.58 -14.40
CA GLY A 131 16.60 -5.86 -14.30
C GLY A 131 17.48 -4.76 -14.87
N GLU A 132 17.05 -4.02 -15.89
CA GLU A 132 17.85 -2.92 -16.45
C GLU A 132 17.79 -1.64 -15.59
N LEU A 133 16.72 -1.47 -14.80
CA LEU A 133 16.64 -0.35 -13.84
C LEU A 133 17.50 -0.60 -12.61
N PHE A 134 17.72 -1.86 -12.25
CA PHE A 134 18.34 -2.28 -10.99
C PHE A 134 19.65 -3.06 -11.17
N VAL A 135 20.39 -2.79 -12.25
CA VAL A 135 21.66 -3.46 -12.50
C VAL A 135 22.70 -3.12 -11.43
N GLU A 136 22.69 -3.91 -10.36
CA GLU A 136 23.89 -4.31 -9.64
C GLU A 136 24.16 -5.77 -9.95
N GLU A 137 25.42 -6.17 -10.05
CA GLU A 137 25.84 -7.54 -10.33
C GLU A 137 25.08 -8.52 -9.42
N GLY A 138 24.34 -9.44 -10.03
CA GLY A 138 23.62 -10.51 -9.34
C GLY A 138 22.10 -10.36 -9.24
N SER A 139 21.50 -9.27 -9.69
CA SER A 139 20.05 -9.18 -9.78
C SER A 139 19.54 -10.02 -10.96
N LEU A 140 18.59 -10.92 -10.69
CA LEU A 140 17.93 -11.70 -11.72
C LEU A 140 17.12 -10.77 -12.64
N PRO A 141 17.20 -10.94 -13.97
CA PRO A 141 16.38 -10.18 -14.88
C PRO A 141 14.90 -10.53 -14.63
N GLY A 142 14.16 -9.57 -14.09
CA GLY A 142 12.73 -9.69 -13.83
C GLY A 142 11.97 -8.84 -14.82
N GLU A 143 11.24 -9.45 -15.72
CA GLU A 143 10.29 -8.78 -16.61
C GLU A 143 8.99 -8.47 -15.83
N ALA A 144 8.93 -7.35 -15.18
CA ALA A 144 7.64 -6.80 -14.75
C ALA A 144 7.58 -5.34 -15.18
N PRO A 145 6.58 -4.92 -15.94
CA PRO A 145 6.39 -3.51 -16.23
C PRO A 145 6.15 -2.77 -14.90
N LEU A 146 6.92 -1.72 -14.63
CA LEU A 146 6.63 -0.79 -13.56
C LEU A 146 5.42 0.04 -14.00
N THR A 147 4.23 -0.51 -13.83
CA THR A 147 2.99 0.19 -14.17
C THR A 147 2.57 1.20 -13.11
N LEU A 148 3.17 1.10 -11.90
CA LEU A 148 2.84 1.90 -10.74
C LEU A 148 4.06 2.69 -10.30
N THR A 149 4.11 3.95 -10.66
CA THR A 149 5.29 4.81 -10.44
C THR A 149 5.15 5.72 -9.23
N GLY A 150 3.93 6.02 -8.80
CA GLY A 150 3.64 7.04 -7.81
C GLY A 150 2.97 6.56 -6.55
N ALA A 151 1.84 7.15 -6.22
CA ALA A 151 1.09 6.83 -5.01
C ALA A 151 0.56 5.39 -5.04
N ASP A 152 0.94 4.59 -4.07
CA ASP A 152 0.57 3.17 -3.94
C ASP A 152 -0.09 2.93 -2.58
N GLY A 153 0.40 2.02 -1.76
CA GLY A 153 -0.19 1.71 -0.46
C GLY A 153 -0.60 2.95 0.33
N THR A 154 -1.80 2.92 0.88
CA THR A 154 -2.32 4.01 1.69
C THR A 154 -3.00 3.50 2.94
N ILE A 155 -2.86 4.22 4.06
CA ILE A 155 -3.43 3.82 5.34
C ILE A 155 -3.69 5.02 6.25
N TRP A 156 -4.65 4.87 7.17
CA TRP A 156 -4.87 5.78 8.28
C TRP A 156 -4.16 5.30 9.54
N HIS A 157 -3.63 6.26 10.29
CA HIS A 157 -3.24 5.99 11.67
C HIS A 157 -4.47 5.49 12.46
N PRO A 158 -4.35 4.52 13.38
CA PRO A 158 -5.50 3.95 14.10
C PRO A 158 -6.39 4.96 14.82
N GLU A 159 -5.84 6.09 15.25
CA GLU A 159 -6.60 7.19 15.85
C GLU A 159 -7.17 8.17 14.81
N GLY A 160 -6.95 7.94 13.52
CA GLY A 160 -7.43 8.80 12.43
C GLY A 160 -6.79 10.18 12.36
N ARG A 161 -5.72 10.42 13.13
CA ARG A 161 -5.03 11.73 13.19
C ARG A 161 -4.08 11.99 12.03
N TRP A 162 -3.60 10.94 11.38
CA TRP A 162 -2.70 10.99 10.24
C TRP A 162 -3.17 10.04 9.14
N ALA A 163 -2.94 10.41 7.90
CA ALA A 163 -2.99 9.50 6.76
C ALA A 163 -1.57 9.32 6.22
N ALA A 164 -1.30 8.18 5.64
CA ALA A 164 0.00 7.88 5.05
C ALA A 164 -0.19 7.28 3.66
N THR A 165 0.70 7.63 2.73
CA THR A 165 0.74 7.02 1.39
C THR A 165 2.17 6.75 0.97
N VAL A 166 2.40 5.60 0.36
CA VAL A 166 3.68 5.29 -0.26
C VAL A 166 3.82 6.08 -1.54
N VAL A 167 4.99 6.68 -1.74
CA VAL A 167 5.42 7.20 -3.03
C VAL A 167 6.47 6.22 -3.58
N ARG A 168 5.98 5.30 -4.39
CA ARG A 168 6.67 4.04 -4.70
C ARG A 168 8.10 4.21 -5.21
N LEU A 169 8.28 4.96 -6.28
CA LEU A 169 9.60 5.10 -6.91
C LEU A 169 10.59 5.93 -6.08
N CYS A 170 10.11 6.81 -5.21
CA CYS A 170 10.98 7.51 -4.26
C CYS A 170 11.38 6.63 -3.08
N GLY A 171 10.77 5.44 -2.93
CA GLY A 171 11.01 4.56 -1.80
C GLY A 171 10.67 5.19 -0.46
N GLY A 172 9.58 5.97 -0.38
CA GLY A 172 9.23 6.70 0.83
C GLY A 172 7.74 6.80 1.11
N ILE A 173 7.41 7.28 2.29
CA ILE A 173 6.06 7.45 2.80
C ILE A 173 5.81 8.94 3.05
N CYS A 174 4.80 9.49 2.42
CA CYS A 174 4.29 10.82 2.74
C CYS A 174 3.25 10.71 3.86
N ILE A 175 3.46 11.43 4.95
CA ILE A 175 2.50 11.57 6.05
C ILE A 175 1.70 12.84 5.81
N LEU A 176 0.39 12.71 5.86
CA LEU A 176 -0.57 13.75 5.53
C LEU A 176 -1.38 14.14 6.76
N ASP A 177 -1.63 15.43 6.93
CA ASP A 177 -2.40 15.99 8.03
C ASP A 177 -3.87 16.22 7.61
N PRO A 178 -4.81 15.37 8.04
CA PRO A 178 -6.22 15.54 7.70
C PRO A 178 -6.83 16.83 8.25
N GLU A 179 -6.32 17.35 9.37
CA GLU A 179 -6.80 18.60 9.98
C GLU A 179 -6.34 19.82 9.19
N LYS A 180 -5.26 19.70 8.42
CA LYS A 180 -4.77 20.74 7.51
C LYS A 180 -5.08 20.43 6.04
N ASN A 181 -6.24 19.84 5.79
CA ASN A 181 -6.67 19.53 4.43
C ASN A 181 -5.67 18.64 3.66
N PHE A 182 -5.13 17.64 4.36
CA PHE A 182 -4.16 16.65 3.85
C PHE A 182 -2.83 17.26 3.38
N GLU A 183 -2.40 18.37 3.97
CA GLU A 183 -1.06 18.89 3.70
C GLU A 183 0.01 17.89 4.12
N PRO A 184 1.10 17.77 3.33
CA PRO A 184 2.24 16.94 3.70
C PRO A 184 2.89 17.43 4.99
N ALA A 185 2.96 16.56 6.00
CA ALA A 185 3.54 16.86 7.31
C ALA A 185 4.96 16.32 7.48
N ALA A 186 5.23 15.14 6.90
CA ALA A 186 6.53 14.49 6.97
C ALA A 186 6.74 13.56 5.77
N PHE A 187 7.99 13.24 5.47
CA PHE A 187 8.36 12.24 4.48
C PHE A 187 9.40 11.29 5.06
N LEU A 188 9.00 10.02 5.19
CA LEU A 188 9.85 8.95 5.70
C LEU A 188 10.40 8.20 4.51
N GLN A 189 11.72 8.08 4.42
CA GLN A 189 12.35 7.29 3.37
C GLN A 189 13.06 6.07 3.96
N PHE A 190 12.97 4.94 3.28
CA PHE A 190 13.85 3.83 3.56
C PHE A 190 15.28 4.21 3.12
N ASN A 191 16.14 4.33 4.10
CA ASN A 191 17.58 4.36 3.92
C ASN A 191 18.19 3.39 4.93
N LYS A 192 18.92 2.38 4.45
CA LYS A 192 19.52 1.36 5.30
C LYS A 192 20.49 1.96 6.32
N ASP A 193 21.18 3.02 5.91
CA ASP A 193 22.30 3.61 6.66
C ASP A 193 21.89 4.86 7.45
N SER A 194 20.68 5.40 7.24
CA SER A 194 20.21 6.61 7.91
C SER A 194 18.90 6.37 8.65
N GLN A 195 18.74 7.05 9.77
CA GLN A 195 17.48 7.12 10.52
C GLN A 195 16.77 8.46 10.30
N ASP A 196 17.38 9.36 9.54
CA ASP A 196 16.87 10.71 9.37
C ASP A 196 15.71 10.74 8.39
N GLN A 197 14.78 11.63 8.67
CA GLN A 197 13.69 11.96 7.77
C GLN A 197 14.14 13.00 6.75
N TYR A 198 13.46 12.99 5.60
CA TYR A 198 13.60 14.07 4.64
C TYR A 198 12.68 15.23 5.00
N LYS A 199 13.22 16.43 4.89
CA LYS A 199 12.47 17.64 5.13
C LYS A 199 11.43 17.83 4.03
N VAL A 200 10.19 18.03 4.42
CA VAL A 200 9.13 18.53 3.54
C VAL A 200 9.17 20.05 3.60
N GLU A 201 9.50 20.68 2.50
CA GLU A 201 9.61 22.13 2.39
C GLU A 201 8.45 22.69 1.59
N GLN A 202 7.70 23.62 2.20
CA GLN A 202 6.64 24.32 1.50
C GLN A 202 7.25 25.40 0.60
N ILE A 203 7.04 25.29 -0.73
CA ILE A 203 7.56 26.22 -1.73
C ILE A 203 6.61 27.38 -1.97
N ASP A 204 5.32 27.07 -2.00
CA ASP A 204 4.23 28.04 -2.05
C ASP A 204 3.02 27.47 -1.30
N LYS A 205 1.89 28.21 -1.31
CA LYS A 205 0.68 27.81 -0.55
C LYS A 205 0.14 26.42 -0.92
N ASP A 206 0.46 25.91 -2.10
CA ASP A 206 -0.12 24.70 -2.69
C ASP A 206 0.90 23.66 -3.12
N THR A 207 2.18 23.93 -2.90
CA THR A 207 3.28 23.13 -3.40
C THR A 207 4.31 22.87 -2.30
N TRP A 208 4.68 21.61 -2.16
CA TRP A 208 5.76 21.16 -1.29
C TRP A 208 6.82 20.41 -2.09
N GLN A 209 8.04 20.42 -1.60
CA GLN A 209 9.14 19.66 -2.15
C GLN A 209 9.80 18.79 -1.08
N VAL A 210 10.25 17.64 -1.51
CA VAL A 210 11.10 16.73 -0.74
C VAL A 210 12.32 16.42 -1.59
N VAL A 211 13.49 16.79 -1.10
CA VAL A 211 14.76 16.35 -1.69
C VAL A 211 15.13 15.05 -1.00
N PHE A 212 15.32 13.99 -1.77
CA PHE A 212 15.67 12.68 -1.27
C PHE A 212 17.02 12.20 -1.84
N ASP A 213 17.68 11.38 -1.06
CA ASP A 213 18.97 10.78 -1.42
C ASP A 213 18.80 9.54 -2.30
N LYS A 214 19.88 8.79 -2.45
CA LYS A 214 19.89 7.50 -3.16
C LYS A 214 18.71 6.63 -2.73
N ILE A 215 17.98 6.13 -3.72
CA ILE A 215 16.87 5.19 -3.50
C ILE A 215 17.44 3.79 -3.30
N HIS A 216 17.10 3.14 -2.19
CA HIS A 216 17.55 1.78 -1.90
C HIS A 216 16.59 0.73 -2.46
N SER A 217 15.30 0.94 -2.31
CA SER A 217 14.26 0.05 -2.84
C SER A 217 12.95 0.81 -3.02
N PRO A 218 12.13 0.47 -4.01
CA PRO A 218 10.76 0.96 -4.07
C PRO A 218 9.97 0.54 -2.84
N GLY A 219 9.20 1.47 -2.27
CA GLY A 219 8.16 1.12 -1.31
C GLY A 219 6.98 0.46 -2.01
N HIS A 220 6.22 -0.38 -1.29
CA HIS A 220 5.02 -1.00 -1.80
C HIS A 220 3.87 -0.81 -0.82
N GLU A 221 3.73 -1.67 0.15
CA GLU A 221 2.67 -1.64 1.15
C GLU A 221 3.12 -1.01 2.45
N ILE A 222 2.16 -0.43 3.17
CA ILE A 222 2.37 0.12 4.51
C ILE A 222 1.29 -0.35 5.47
N GLY A 223 1.64 -0.45 6.75
CA GLY A 223 0.69 -0.81 7.81
C GLY A 223 1.05 -0.17 9.14
N PHE A 224 0.06 0.45 9.80
CA PHE A 224 0.22 0.84 11.19
C PHE A 224 -0.03 -0.32 12.14
N SER A 225 0.74 -0.40 13.22
CA SER A 225 0.37 -1.27 14.35
C SER A 225 -0.95 -0.79 14.99
N PRO A 226 -1.77 -1.70 15.55
CA PRO A 226 -3.04 -1.34 16.19
C PRO A 226 -2.97 -0.27 17.26
N ASP A 227 -1.87 -0.27 18.01
CA ASP A 227 -1.61 0.71 19.05
C ASP A 227 -1.04 2.04 18.52
N GLY A 228 -0.86 2.17 17.19
CA GLY A 228 -0.37 3.37 16.52
C GLY A 228 1.11 3.68 16.75
N LYS A 229 1.87 2.79 17.40
CA LYS A 229 3.27 3.08 17.74
C LYS A 229 4.25 2.84 16.61
N PHE A 230 3.88 2.01 15.64
CA PHE A 230 4.75 1.63 14.55
C PHE A 230 4.04 1.77 13.20
N LEU A 231 4.80 2.21 12.21
CA LEU A 231 4.45 2.16 10.80
C LEU A 231 5.49 1.27 10.11
N VAL A 232 5.03 0.28 9.39
CA VAL A 232 5.88 -0.65 8.64
C VAL A 232 5.69 -0.40 7.15
N MET A 233 6.78 -0.35 6.41
CA MET A 233 6.80 -0.28 4.94
C MET A 233 7.47 -1.51 4.37
N MET A 234 6.83 -2.13 3.39
CA MET A 234 7.44 -3.16 2.56
C MET A 234 8.29 -2.52 1.48
N ASN A 235 9.54 -2.94 1.40
CA ASN A 235 10.46 -2.58 0.33
C ASN A 235 10.65 -3.82 -0.54
N ASN A 236 10.05 -3.81 -1.70
CA ASN A 236 10.12 -4.94 -2.60
C ASN A 236 10.84 -4.60 -3.91
N LEU A 237 11.12 -5.63 -4.70
CA LEU A 237 11.71 -5.55 -6.04
C LEU A 237 13.23 -5.35 -6.08
N ARG A 238 13.88 -4.88 -5.02
CA ARG A 238 15.34 -4.73 -4.98
C ARG A 238 15.94 -5.29 -3.70
N GLU A 239 15.68 -4.64 -2.57
CA GLU A 239 16.26 -5.05 -1.29
C GLU A 239 15.39 -6.07 -0.53
N ASN A 240 14.10 -6.14 -0.86
CA ASN A 240 13.17 -7.10 -0.27
C ASN A 240 13.26 -7.18 1.26
N ASN A 241 12.90 -6.10 1.91
CA ASN A 241 12.90 -6.01 3.37
C ASN A 241 11.71 -5.18 3.87
N CYS A 242 11.57 -5.07 5.18
CA CYS A 242 10.58 -4.21 5.81
C CYS A 242 11.29 -3.14 6.62
N SER A 243 10.91 -1.89 6.44
CA SER A 243 11.35 -0.78 7.27
C SER A 243 10.33 -0.48 8.35
N ILE A 244 10.78 -0.33 9.58
CA ILE A 244 9.95 -0.06 10.74
C ILE A 244 10.25 1.33 11.27
N PHE A 245 9.21 2.16 11.35
CA PHE A 245 9.28 3.51 11.89
C PHE A 245 8.53 3.58 13.22
N SER A 246 9.13 4.20 14.23
CA SER A 246 8.43 4.55 15.47
C SER A 246 7.54 5.75 15.26
N CYS A 247 6.27 5.62 15.62
CA CYS A 247 5.23 6.66 15.49
C CYS A 247 4.69 7.11 16.85
N SER A 248 5.44 6.85 17.92
CA SER A 248 5.01 7.17 19.30
C SER A 248 4.99 8.67 19.60
N ASP A 249 5.73 9.49 18.84
CA ASP A 249 5.67 10.94 18.99
C ASP A 249 4.42 11.47 18.26
N PRO A 250 3.65 12.39 18.84
CA PRO A 250 2.50 13.01 18.18
C PRO A 250 2.88 13.84 16.94
N ASP A 251 4.12 14.29 16.86
CA ASP A 251 4.68 15.04 15.74
C ASP A 251 5.34 14.08 14.73
N PRO A 252 4.80 13.88 13.52
CA PRO A 252 5.35 12.93 12.56
C PRO A 252 6.74 13.34 12.05
N THR A 253 7.14 14.59 12.22
CA THR A 253 8.51 15.04 11.87
C THR A 253 9.57 14.45 12.80
N LYS A 254 9.15 13.84 13.90
CA LYS A 254 10.02 13.15 14.86
C LYS A 254 10.01 11.63 14.71
N TRP A 255 9.18 11.08 13.84
CA TRP A 255 9.19 9.64 13.59
C TRP A 255 10.53 9.22 12.97
N ARG A 256 11.03 8.08 13.36
CA ARG A 256 12.34 7.59 12.93
C ARG A 256 12.28 6.11 12.63
N LYS A 257 13.07 5.69 11.67
CA LYS A 257 13.32 4.27 11.44
C LYS A 257 14.02 3.69 12.66
N VAL A 258 13.45 2.66 13.25
CA VAL A 258 13.95 2.00 14.47
C VAL A 258 14.46 0.60 14.22
N ALA A 259 14.00 -0.04 13.14
CA ALA A 259 14.44 -1.37 12.75
C ALA A 259 14.21 -1.60 11.26
N HIS A 260 14.80 -2.66 10.75
CA HIS A 260 14.38 -3.30 9.50
C HIS A 260 14.39 -4.82 9.71
N VAL A 261 13.54 -5.50 8.97
CA VAL A 261 13.50 -6.97 8.93
C VAL A 261 13.88 -7.41 7.54
N GLU A 262 14.86 -8.24 7.44
CA GLU A 262 15.31 -8.85 6.20
C GLU A 262 15.59 -10.34 6.40
N ASP A 263 15.42 -11.13 5.36
CA ASP A 263 15.86 -12.51 5.31
C ASP A 263 16.89 -12.65 4.21
N PRO A 264 18.01 -13.35 4.44
CA PRO A 264 19.04 -13.58 3.42
C PRO A 264 18.52 -14.26 2.14
N LEU A 265 17.38 -14.94 2.22
CA LEU A 265 16.73 -15.57 1.08
C LEU A 265 15.89 -14.61 0.25
N TRP A 266 15.55 -13.44 0.79
CA TRP A 266 14.77 -12.43 0.08
C TRP A 266 15.69 -11.64 -0.87
N ARG A 267 15.82 -12.11 -2.09
CA ARG A 267 16.68 -11.49 -3.10
C ARG A 267 15.96 -11.38 -4.45
N GLY A 268 16.20 -10.28 -5.16
CA GLY A 268 15.64 -10.07 -6.50
C GLY A 268 14.12 -10.02 -6.53
N LYS A 269 13.51 -10.65 -7.54
CA LYS A 269 12.06 -10.65 -7.73
C LYS A 269 11.33 -11.55 -6.73
N TYR A 270 11.95 -12.66 -6.35
CA TYR A 270 11.36 -13.68 -5.48
C TYR A 270 12.42 -14.36 -4.61
N PRO A 271 12.05 -14.83 -3.38
CA PRO A 271 10.85 -14.47 -2.66
C PRO A 271 10.91 -13.02 -2.17
N ASN A 272 9.77 -12.36 -2.04
CA ASN A 272 9.73 -10.99 -1.54
C ASN A 272 8.60 -10.78 -0.51
N PRO A 273 8.81 -9.91 0.49
CA PRO A 273 7.77 -9.47 1.39
C PRO A 273 6.76 -8.62 0.60
N PHE A 274 5.46 -8.94 0.74
CA PHE A 274 4.47 -8.36 -0.15
C PHE A 274 3.39 -7.58 0.60
N HIS A 275 2.63 -8.22 1.48
CA HIS A 275 1.59 -7.59 2.29
C HIS A 275 1.69 -8.00 3.75
N MET A 276 0.96 -7.31 4.63
CA MET A 276 1.06 -7.53 6.06
C MET A 276 -0.25 -7.35 6.80
N VAL A 277 -0.34 -7.97 7.98
CA VAL A 277 -1.32 -7.65 9.01
C VAL A 277 -0.71 -7.80 10.41
N PHE A 278 -1.02 -6.88 11.30
CA PHE A 278 -0.63 -7.01 12.71
C PHE A 278 -1.63 -7.88 13.50
N SER A 279 -1.14 -8.53 14.54
CA SER A 279 -2.03 -9.07 15.59
C SER A 279 -2.78 -7.94 16.28
N MET A 280 -3.97 -8.24 16.82
CA MET A 280 -4.83 -7.22 17.45
C MET A 280 -4.18 -6.52 18.64
N ASP A 281 -3.30 -7.22 19.35
CA ASP A 281 -2.52 -6.72 20.48
C ASP A 281 -1.20 -6.04 20.07
N SER A 282 -0.93 -5.93 18.78
CA SER A 282 0.31 -5.37 18.20
C SER A 282 1.58 -6.17 18.52
N SER A 283 1.48 -7.36 19.10
CA SER A 283 2.66 -8.15 19.51
C SER A 283 3.33 -8.91 18.36
N LYS A 284 2.61 -9.12 17.27
CA LYS A 284 3.09 -9.84 16.08
C LYS A 284 2.76 -9.10 14.80
N LEU A 285 3.62 -9.26 13.81
CA LEU A 285 3.36 -8.89 12.42
C LEU A 285 3.38 -10.16 11.57
N TYR A 286 2.30 -10.41 10.83
CA TYR A 286 2.19 -11.47 9.85
C TYR A 286 2.45 -10.88 8.47
N LEU A 287 3.51 -11.33 7.84
CA LEU A 287 4.01 -10.83 6.58
C LEU A 287 3.88 -11.90 5.49
N SER A 288 3.14 -11.64 4.43
CA SER A 288 3.07 -12.56 3.30
C SER A 288 4.32 -12.47 2.45
N ILE A 289 4.83 -13.64 2.07
CA ILE A 289 5.97 -13.79 1.16
C ILE A 289 5.46 -14.26 -0.18
N LEU A 290 5.59 -13.41 -1.17
CA LEU A 290 5.20 -13.70 -2.54
C LEU A 290 6.22 -14.60 -3.21
N HIS A 291 5.78 -15.77 -3.70
CA HIS A 291 6.55 -16.66 -4.53
C HIS A 291 5.63 -17.59 -5.33
N PRO A 292 5.89 -17.84 -6.63
CA PRO A 292 5.06 -18.71 -7.45
C PRO A 292 5.07 -20.19 -7.02
N SER A 293 6.10 -20.62 -6.29
CA SER A 293 6.15 -21.95 -5.71
C SER A 293 5.68 -21.93 -4.25
N PRO A 294 4.74 -22.81 -3.84
CA PRO A 294 4.30 -22.90 -2.47
C PRO A 294 5.40 -23.31 -1.48
N ALA A 295 6.49 -23.91 -1.98
CA ALA A 295 7.64 -24.27 -1.14
C ALA A 295 8.42 -23.06 -0.60
N TYR A 296 8.29 -21.90 -1.26
CA TYR A 296 8.98 -20.65 -0.89
C TYR A 296 8.00 -19.50 -0.58
N SER A 297 6.72 -19.72 -0.84
CA SER A 297 5.66 -18.80 -0.45
C SER A 297 5.18 -19.14 0.96
N GLY A 298 4.98 -18.14 1.79
CA GLY A 298 4.64 -18.38 3.18
C GLY A 298 4.23 -17.13 3.95
N ILE A 299 3.98 -17.31 5.23
CA ILE A 299 3.80 -16.23 6.19
C ILE A 299 4.98 -16.22 7.15
N MET A 300 5.65 -15.06 7.23
CA MET A 300 6.61 -14.79 8.29
C MET A 300 5.89 -14.18 9.48
N VAL A 301 6.12 -14.75 10.64
CA VAL A 301 5.65 -14.21 11.91
C VAL A 301 6.79 -13.47 12.57
N ILE A 302 6.64 -12.16 12.70
CA ILE A 302 7.66 -11.27 13.25
C ILE A 302 7.23 -10.83 14.65
N ASP A 303 8.13 -10.93 15.61
CA ASP A 303 7.96 -10.40 16.96
C ASP A 303 8.19 -8.88 16.92
N THR A 304 7.18 -8.09 17.27
CA THR A 304 7.26 -6.62 17.19
C THR A 304 8.04 -5.97 18.32
N LYS A 305 8.35 -6.72 19.37
CA LYS A 305 9.20 -6.23 20.46
C LYS A 305 10.68 -6.21 20.06
N THR A 306 11.09 -7.22 19.29
CA THR A 306 12.49 -7.39 18.87
C THR A 306 12.72 -7.14 17.38
N TRP A 307 11.66 -7.09 16.59
CA TRP A 307 11.67 -7.01 15.13
C TRP A 307 12.49 -8.14 14.49
N THR A 308 12.30 -9.35 14.99
CA THR A 308 12.96 -10.56 14.48
C THR A 308 11.93 -11.55 13.97
N ILE A 309 12.30 -12.32 12.95
CA ILE A 309 11.49 -13.43 12.45
C ILE A 309 11.44 -14.50 13.54
N LYS A 310 10.24 -14.78 14.05
CA LYS A 310 9.98 -15.76 15.09
C LYS A 310 9.63 -17.13 14.52
N LYS A 311 8.92 -17.12 13.40
CA LYS A 311 8.44 -18.33 12.75
C LYS A 311 8.17 -18.09 11.28
N GLU A 312 8.38 -19.12 10.49
CA GLU A 312 8.02 -19.20 9.09
C GLU A 312 6.99 -20.32 8.91
N ILE A 313 5.89 -20.00 8.21
CA ILE A 313 4.81 -20.92 7.89
C ILE A 313 4.81 -21.08 6.37
N GLN A 314 5.41 -22.16 5.88
CA GLN A 314 5.55 -22.46 4.46
C GLN A 314 4.51 -23.46 3.96
N GLY A 315 4.42 -23.64 2.65
CA GLY A 315 3.58 -24.66 2.02
C GLY A 315 2.09 -24.39 2.10
N ILE A 316 1.71 -23.14 2.35
CA ILE A 316 0.31 -22.74 2.59
C ILE A 316 -0.41 -22.28 1.31
N GLY A 317 0.30 -22.13 0.22
CA GLY A 317 -0.23 -21.75 -1.10
C GLY A 317 0.80 -20.95 -1.90
N PRO A 318 0.71 -20.93 -3.24
CA PRO A 318 1.55 -20.09 -4.09
C PRO A 318 1.04 -18.66 -4.11
N ASP A 319 1.94 -17.70 -4.29
CA ASP A 319 1.63 -16.27 -4.47
C ASP A 319 0.65 -15.75 -3.41
N LEU A 320 1.06 -15.84 -2.15
CA LEU A 320 0.28 -15.30 -1.04
C LEU A 320 0.10 -13.79 -1.18
N GLN A 321 -1.14 -13.37 -0.95
CA GLN A 321 -1.57 -12.00 -1.11
C GLN A 321 -1.87 -11.35 0.25
N THR A 322 -2.73 -10.36 0.29
CA THR A 322 -3.01 -9.52 1.46
C THR A 322 -3.63 -10.32 2.61
N PRO A 323 -2.93 -10.48 3.74
CA PRO A 323 -3.48 -11.15 4.90
C PRO A 323 -4.47 -10.24 5.65
N ALA A 324 -5.50 -10.84 6.21
CA ALA A 324 -6.45 -10.19 7.10
C ALA A 324 -6.55 -10.95 8.43
N ILE A 325 -6.86 -10.26 9.52
CA ILE A 325 -7.04 -10.88 10.83
C ILE A 325 -8.50 -10.82 11.26
N THR A 326 -9.00 -11.89 11.88
CA THR A 326 -10.36 -11.91 12.44
C THR A 326 -10.51 -10.92 13.60
N TYR A 327 -11.73 -10.41 13.83
CA TYR A 327 -11.98 -9.40 14.87
C TYR A 327 -11.68 -9.89 16.29
N ASP A 328 -11.79 -11.18 16.53
CA ASP A 328 -11.41 -11.80 17.80
C ASP A 328 -9.91 -12.06 17.90
N GLY A 329 -9.16 -11.73 16.84
CA GLY A 329 -7.71 -11.90 16.76
C GLY A 329 -7.23 -13.34 16.64
N LYS A 330 -8.14 -14.32 16.48
CA LYS A 330 -7.77 -15.75 16.56
C LYS A 330 -7.18 -16.30 15.27
N TYR A 331 -7.55 -15.75 14.11
CA TYR A 331 -7.13 -16.30 12.84
C TYR A 331 -6.60 -15.20 11.92
N VAL A 332 -5.54 -15.53 11.20
CA VAL A 332 -5.11 -14.79 10.01
C VAL A 332 -5.58 -15.56 8.78
N LEU A 333 -6.26 -14.85 7.90
CA LEU A 333 -6.75 -15.35 6.62
C LEU A 333 -5.87 -14.76 5.52
N THR A 334 -5.27 -15.60 4.69
CA THR A 334 -4.41 -15.14 3.60
C THR A 334 -4.85 -15.76 2.30
N PRO A 335 -5.31 -14.98 1.33
CA PRO A 335 -5.60 -15.48 0.01
C PRO A 335 -4.33 -15.86 -0.73
N PHE A 336 -4.44 -16.87 -1.59
CA PHE A 336 -3.39 -17.23 -2.53
C PHE A 336 -4.00 -17.48 -3.90
N SER A 337 -3.29 -17.14 -4.94
CA SER A 337 -3.90 -17.15 -6.27
C SER A 337 -3.06 -17.72 -7.37
N GLY A 338 -1.87 -18.16 -7.15
CA GLY A 338 -0.97 -18.61 -8.19
C GLY A 338 -1.13 -17.84 -9.52
N PHE A 339 -0.17 -17.11 -9.98
CA PHE A 339 -0.27 -16.36 -11.24
C PHE A 339 -0.66 -17.25 -12.43
N GLN A 340 -0.47 -18.56 -12.32
CA GLN A 340 -0.88 -19.54 -13.31
C GLN A 340 -2.28 -20.12 -13.07
N ARG A 341 -3.03 -19.61 -12.07
CA ARG A 341 -4.42 -20.01 -11.75
C ARG A 341 -4.65 -21.51 -11.53
N GLN A 342 -3.61 -22.25 -11.21
CA GLN A 342 -3.71 -23.72 -11.03
C GLN A 342 -4.24 -24.09 -9.64
N SER A 343 -4.09 -23.21 -8.67
CA SER A 343 -4.65 -23.38 -7.32
C SER A 343 -4.94 -22.02 -6.71
N SER A 344 -6.11 -21.87 -6.12
CA SER A 344 -6.48 -20.68 -5.39
C SER A 344 -7.28 -21.03 -4.15
N GLY A 345 -7.18 -20.21 -3.13
CA GLY A 345 -7.87 -20.44 -1.88
C GLY A 345 -7.54 -19.38 -0.84
N ILE A 346 -7.99 -19.64 0.36
CA ILE A 346 -7.69 -18.84 1.55
C ILE A 346 -7.09 -19.77 2.60
N SER A 347 -5.86 -19.51 2.99
CA SER A 347 -5.21 -20.21 4.10
C SER A 347 -5.62 -19.60 5.43
N VAL A 348 -5.90 -20.44 6.41
CA VAL A 348 -6.33 -20.04 7.76
C VAL A 348 -5.23 -20.42 8.76
N ILE A 349 -4.72 -19.42 9.45
CA ILE A 349 -3.63 -19.56 10.41
C ILE A 349 -4.15 -19.22 11.81
N ASP A 350 -3.94 -20.10 12.77
CA ASP A 350 -4.23 -19.87 14.17
C ASP A 350 -3.15 -18.97 14.79
N THR A 351 -3.55 -17.83 15.34
CA THR A 351 -2.61 -16.84 15.91
C THR A 351 -2.00 -17.24 17.24
N SER A 352 -2.62 -18.18 17.96
CA SER A 352 -2.11 -18.65 19.26
C SER A 352 -0.94 -19.61 19.11
N THR A 353 -0.94 -20.40 18.03
CA THR A 353 0.08 -21.40 17.72
C THR A 353 0.97 -21.02 16.54
N ASP A 354 0.57 -20.01 15.78
CA ASP A 354 1.19 -19.60 14.51
C ASP A 354 1.31 -20.80 13.55
N THR A 355 0.20 -21.54 13.34
CA THR A 355 0.17 -22.72 12.47
C THR A 355 -1.00 -22.67 11.50
N LEU A 356 -0.79 -23.23 10.31
CA LEU A 356 -1.87 -23.48 9.36
C LEU A 356 -2.87 -24.48 9.95
N VAL A 357 -4.14 -24.09 10.03
CA VAL A 357 -5.23 -24.94 10.54
C VAL A 357 -6.25 -25.32 9.49
N GLY A 358 -6.21 -24.69 8.33
CA GLY A 358 -7.11 -25.03 7.23
C GLY A 358 -6.81 -24.27 5.96
N ILE A 359 -7.34 -24.79 4.85
CA ILE A 359 -7.35 -24.13 3.56
C ILE A 359 -8.79 -24.20 3.02
N LEU A 360 -9.33 -23.04 2.68
CA LEU A 360 -10.62 -22.91 2.00
C LEU A 360 -10.36 -22.80 0.50
N PRO A 361 -10.65 -23.84 -0.30
CA PRO A 361 -10.43 -23.78 -1.74
C PRO A 361 -11.36 -22.77 -2.39
N SER A 362 -10.90 -22.11 -3.43
CA SER A 362 -11.71 -21.21 -4.26
C SER A 362 -11.44 -21.42 -5.75
N ASN A 363 -12.38 -21.00 -6.60
CA ASN A 363 -12.31 -21.15 -8.04
C ASN A 363 -11.81 -19.90 -8.76
N GLY A 364 -11.00 -19.08 -8.14
CA GLY A 364 -10.47 -17.86 -8.75
C GLY A 364 -9.34 -17.28 -7.97
N GLY A 365 -8.47 -16.52 -8.63
CA GLY A 365 -7.42 -15.77 -7.97
C GLY A 365 -8.01 -14.65 -7.11
N HIS A 366 -7.51 -14.50 -5.90
CA HIS A 366 -7.89 -13.45 -4.97
C HIS A 366 -6.65 -12.66 -4.59
N HIS A 367 -6.74 -11.35 -4.69
CA HIS A 367 -5.68 -10.46 -4.21
C HIS A 367 -5.89 -10.13 -2.74
N ASP A 368 -7.13 -9.85 -2.35
CA ASP A 368 -7.47 -9.42 -1.00
C ASP A 368 -8.57 -10.28 -0.39
N CYS A 369 -8.56 -10.38 0.92
CA CYS A 369 -9.70 -10.84 1.69
C CYS A 369 -10.10 -9.77 2.72
N VAL A 370 -11.40 -9.55 2.82
CA VAL A 370 -11.98 -8.61 3.77
C VAL A 370 -12.83 -9.37 4.77
N ILE A 371 -12.59 -9.14 6.03
CA ILE A 371 -13.42 -9.68 7.10
C ILE A 371 -14.49 -8.65 7.42
N ILE A 372 -15.72 -8.94 7.03
CA ILE A 372 -16.86 -8.07 7.31
C ILE A 372 -17.42 -8.42 8.69
N PRO A 373 -17.45 -7.47 9.64
CA PRO A 373 -18.02 -7.73 10.94
C PRO A 373 -19.52 -7.92 10.86
N THR A 374 -20.04 -8.92 11.54
CA THR A 374 -21.48 -9.13 11.66
C THR A 374 -22.18 -8.11 12.57
N LYS A 375 -21.39 -7.35 13.35
CA LYS A 375 -21.88 -6.29 14.25
C LYS A 375 -21.10 -5.00 14.05
N LEU A 376 -21.82 -3.87 13.99
CA LEU A 376 -21.23 -2.53 13.81
C LEU A 376 -20.21 -2.14 14.90
N GLU A 377 -20.38 -2.63 16.12
CA GLU A 377 -19.44 -2.40 17.23
C GLU A 377 -18.03 -2.93 16.97
N HIS A 378 -17.90 -3.91 16.06
CA HIS A 378 -16.62 -4.46 15.65
C HIS A 378 -15.92 -3.66 14.54
N MET A 379 -16.59 -2.69 13.92
CA MET A 379 -16.01 -1.89 12.84
C MET A 379 -14.88 -0.95 13.28
N LYS A 380 -14.76 -0.68 14.57
CA LYS A 380 -13.67 0.16 15.11
C LYS A 380 -12.27 -0.41 14.90
N HIS A 381 -12.19 -1.67 14.53
CA HIS A 381 -10.95 -2.40 14.30
C HIS A 381 -10.75 -2.81 12.84
N THR A 382 -11.62 -2.37 11.92
CA THR A 382 -11.41 -2.58 10.49
C THR A 382 -10.21 -1.79 10.04
N ARG A 383 -9.15 -2.49 9.84
CA ARG A 383 -7.96 -1.98 9.20
C ARG A 383 -8.13 -2.03 7.72
N SER A 384 -7.33 -1.16 7.09
CA SER A 384 -7.25 -1.01 5.67
C SER A 384 -7.68 -2.27 4.95
N CYS A 385 -8.87 -2.24 4.43
CA CYS A 385 -9.24 -3.19 3.41
C CYS A 385 -8.62 -2.65 2.14
N THR A 386 -7.53 -3.22 1.73
CA THR A 386 -7.16 -3.18 0.34
C THR A 386 -8.24 -3.94 -0.40
N LEU A 387 -9.08 -3.25 -1.15
CA LEU A 387 -10.09 -3.86 -2.00
C LEU A 387 -9.50 -4.20 -3.36
#